data_ce61f41338a3ad6b98a9a9740f68d663
#
_entry.id   ce61f41338a3ad6b98a9a9740f68d663
#
_cell.length_a   1.000
_cell.length_b   1.000
_cell.length_c   1.000
_cell.angle_alpha   90.00
_cell.angle_beta   90.00
_cell.angle_gamma   90.00
#
_symmetry.space_group_name_H-M   'P 1'
#
loop_
_entity.id
_entity.type
_entity.pdbx_description
1 polymer ?
#
loop_
_entity_poly.entity_id
_entity_poly.type
_entity_poly.pdbx_seq_one_letter_code
_entity_poly.pdbx_strand_id
1 'polypeptide(L)'
;MKGPHEFHTPQPSYSKEDLLKSGAGELFGPGNAQLPIPPMLMMDRITEISEDGGEYGKGHVIGEFDIHPDLWFFECHFPGDPVMPGCLGLDAMWQAVGYWLGWSGSYGKGRALGVGEVRFTGEITPDTKLVRYEIDMKRVRRGRLILGIADGRVYADEDKIYTAKDMRVGLVDKLGLKS
;
A
#
# COMPACT_ATOMS: atom_id res chain seq x y z
N MET A 1 -22.51 8.91 -7.19
CA MET A 1 -21.04 8.68 -7.23
C MET A 1 -20.78 7.25 -7.69
N LYS A 2 -19.85 7.09 -8.61
CA LYS A 2 -19.55 5.77 -9.18
C LYS A 2 -18.42 5.12 -8.42
N GLY A 3 -18.65 3.91 -7.90
CA GLY A 3 -17.63 3.15 -7.19
C GLY A 3 -16.65 2.46 -8.15
N PRO A 4 -15.53 1.93 -7.61
CA PRO A 4 -14.47 1.32 -8.42
C PRO A 4 -14.94 0.20 -9.34
N HIS A 5 -15.91 -0.60 -8.92
CA HIS A 5 -16.42 -1.74 -9.69
C HIS A 5 -17.22 -1.34 -10.93
N GLU A 6 -17.58 -0.07 -11.07
CA GLU A 6 -18.17 0.45 -12.31
C GLU A 6 -17.12 0.74 -13.39
N PHE A 7 -15.84 0.81 -13.01
CA PHE A 7 -14.71 1.10 -13.90
C PHE A 7 -13.76 -0.09 -14.07
N HIS A 8 -13.73 -0.99 -13.10
CA HIS A 8 -12.75 -2.05 -13.02
C HIS A 8 -13.34 -3.36 -12.49
N THR A 9 -13.01 -4.47 -13.16
CA THR A 9 -13.31 -5.80 -12.64
C THR A 9 -12.13 -6.26 -11.78
N PRO A 10 -12.34 -6.57 -10.48
CA PRO A 10 -11.27 -7.01 -9.60
C PRO A 10 -10.49 -8.21 -10.14
N GLN A 11 -9.18 -8.13 -10.07
CA GLN A 11 -8.24 -9.18 -10.47
C GLN A 11 -7.49 -9.68 -9.22
N PRO A 12 -6.95 -10.92 -9.24
CA PRO A 12 -6.21 -11.47 -8.12
C PRO A 12 -4.73 -11.02 -8.05
N SER A 13 -4.24 -10.35 -9.08
CA SER A 13 -2.87 -9.83 -9.17
C SER A 13 -2.80 -8.64 -10.13
N TYR A 14 -1.76 -7.83 -10.00
CA TYR A 14 -1.59 -6.61 -10.78
C TYR A 14 -0.14 -6.41 -11.18
N SER A 15 0.07 -6.03 -12.44
CA SER A 15 1.38 -5.71 -13.01
C SER A 15 1.80 -4.27 -12.68
N LYS A 16 3.07 -3.93 -12.96
CA LYS A 16 3.58 -2.56 -12.88
C LYS A 16 2.73 -1.58 -13.69
N GLU A 17 2.35 -1.99 -14.89
CA GLU A 17 1.51 -1.16 -15.79
C GLU A 17 0.16 -0.84 -15.14
N ASP A 18 -0.47 -1.83 -14.50
CA ASP A 18 -1.74 -1.64 -13.78
C ASP A 18 -1.58 -0.66 -12.62
N LEU A 19 -0.49 -0.77 -11.86
CA LEU A 19 -0.20 0.14 -10.75
C LEU A 19 0.02 1.58 -11.23
N LEU A 20 0.66 1.76 -12.37
CA LEU A 20 0.83 3.07 -13.01
C LEU A 20 -0.52 3.64 -13.48
N LYS A 21 -1.41 2.83 -14.02
CA LYS A 21 -2.79 3.23 -14.34
C LYS A 21 -3.56 3.66 -13.09
N SER A 22 -3.38 2.95 -11.98
CA SER A 22 -3.94 3.35 -10.69
C SER A 22 -3.44 4.75 -10.29
N GLY A 23 -2.15 4.99 -10.40
CA GLY A 23 -1.53 6.29 -10.11
C GLY A 23 -2.04 7.41 -11.01
N ALA A 24 -2.35 7.13 -12.25
CA ALA A 24 -2.96 8.08 -13.18
C ALA A 24 -4.46 8.33 -12.90
N GLY A 25 -5.07 7.58 -11.97
CA GLY A 25 -6.49 7.67 -11.66
C GLY A 25 -7.39 6.95 -12.67
N GLU A 26 -6.81 6.14 -13.55
CA GLU A 26 -7.52 5.48 -14.66
C GLU A 26 -8.06 4.09 -14.28
N LEU A 27 -7.49 3.43 -13.27
CA LEU A 27 -7.85 2.05 -12.95
C LEU A 27 -9.21 1.96 -12.25
N PHE A 28 -9.38 2.67 -11.15
CA PHE A 28 -10.62 2.61 -10.35
C PHE A 28 -11.59 3.75 -10.66
N GLY A 29 -11.20 4.65 -11.56
CA GLY A 29 -12.04 5.76 -12.00
C GLY A 29 -11.99 7.00 -11.10
N PRO A 30 -12.57 8.11 -11.57
CA PRO A 30 -12.49 9.41 -10.90
C PRO A 30 -13.08 9.38 -9.50
N GLY A 31 -12.39 9.98 -8.53
CA GLY A 31 -12.85 10.10 -7.14
C GLY A 31 -12.59 8.88 -6.28
N ASN A 32 -12.10 7.79 -6.85
CA ASN A 32 -11.77 6.56 -6.14
C ASN A 32 -10.29 6.51 -5.73
N ALA A 33 -9.93 5.47 -4.98
CA ALA A 33 -8.57 5.26 -4.51
C ALA A 33 -7.59 5.18 -5.68
N GLN A 34 -6.43 5.78 -5.51
CA GLN A 34 -5.33 5.69 -6.46
C GLN A 34 -4.00 5.60 -5.74
N LEU A 35 -3.05 4.89 -6.32
CA LEU A 35 -1.68 4.85 -5.84
C LEU A 35 -0.98 6.18 -6.17
N PRO A 36 0.11 6.52 -5.47
CA PRO A 36 1.00 7.57 -5.96
C PRO A 36 1.70 7.10 -7.23
N ILE A 37 2.20 8.07 -7.99
CA ILE A 37 3.09 7.78 -9.13
C ILE A 37 4.55 7.75 -8.67
N PRO A 38 5.48 7.16 -9.45
CA PRO A 38 6.91 7.31 -9.17
C PRO A 38 7.32 8.79 -9.02
N PRO A 39 8.23 9.13 -8.09
CA PRO A 39 9.05 8.21 -7.28
C PRO A 39 8.40 7.73 -5.97
N MET A 40 7.19 8.17 -5.62
CA MET A 40 6.52 7.77 -4.37
C MET A 40 5.84 6.40 -4.44
N LEU A 41 5.60 5.85 -5.62
CA LEU A 41 5.10 4.48 -5.74
C LEU A 41 6.16 3.49 -5.24
N MET A 42 5.84 2.75 -4.19
CA MET A 42 6.78 1.87 -3.50
C MET A 42 6.55 0.38 -3.81
N MET A 43 5.88 0.09 -4.92
CA MET A 43 5.62 -1.27 -5.39
C MET A 43 5.80 -1.37 -6.90
N ASP A 44 6.27 -2.53 -7.36
CA ASP A 44 6.35 -2.86 -8.78
C ASP A 44 5.20 -3.77 -9.22
N ARG A 45 4.63 -4.52 -8.30
CA ARG A 45 3.50 -5.42 -8.56
C ARG A 45 2.76 -5.79 -7.29
N ILE A 46 1.53 -6.22 -7.47
CA ILE A 46 0.75 -6.93 -6.45
C ILE A 46 0.61 -8.36 -6.93
N THR A 47 1.25 -9.30 -6.23
CA THR A 47 1.26 -10.71 -6.61
C THR A 47 0.01 -11.44 -6.15
N GLU A 48 -0.62 -10.96 -5.10
CA GLU A 48 -1.82 -11.57 -4.54
C GLU A 48 -2.66 -10.52 -3.81
N ILE A 49 -3.97 -10.56 -4.03
CA ILE A 49 -4.94 -9.74 -3.32
C ILE A 49 -6.26 -10.50 -3.21
N SER A 50 -6.86 -10.52 -2.02
CA SER A 50 -8.12 -11.22 -1.78
C SER A 50 -8.99 -10.54 -0.72
N GLU A 51 -10.28 -10.88 -0.69
CA GLU A 51 -11.23 -10.40 0.32
C GLU A 51 -11.31 -11.30 1.55
N ASP A 52 -10.87 -12.53 1.45
CA ASP A 52 -11.08 -13.58 2.46
C ASP A 52 -9.76 -14.22 2.96
N GLY A 53 -8.63 -13.83 2.42
CA GLY A 53 -7.31 -14.32 2.83
C GLY A 53 -6.76 -13.58 4.04
N GLY A 54 -5.49 -13.89 4.37
CA GLY A 54 -4.74 -13.27 5.44
C GLY A 54 -4.98 -13.90 6.80
N GLU A 55 -4.27 -13.41 7.79
CA GLU A 55 -4.27 -13.92 9.16
C GLU A 55 -5.65 -13.91 9.81
N TYR A 56 -6.46 -12.90 9.49
CA TYR A 56 -7.79 -12.70 10.08
C TYR A 56 -8.92 -13.20 9.18
N GLY A 57 -8.61 -13.74 8.01
CA GLY A 57 -9.62 -14.18 7.04
C GLY A 57 -10.52 -13.05 6.51
N LYS A 58 -10.02 -11.83 6.49
CA LYS A 58 -10.78 -10.63 6.12
C LYS A 58 -10.18 -9.86 4.95
N GLY A 59 -9.21 -10.46 4.29
CA GLY A 59 -8.53 -9.91 3.15
C GLY A 59 -7.04 -9.74 3.35
N HIS A 60 -6.30 -9.81 2.25
CA HIS A 60 -4.85 -9.56 2.28
C HIS A 60 -4.35 -9.01 0.96
N VAL A 61 -3.16 -8.44 1.03
CA VAL A 61 -2.39 -7.98 -0.13
C VAL A 61 -0.94 -8.40 0.04
N ILE A 62 -0.36 -8.93 -1.04
CA ILE A 62 1.08 -9.14 -1.15
C ILE A 62 1.59 -8.27 -2.30
N GLY A 63 2.41 -7.30 -1.97
CA GLY A 63 3.09 -6.43 -2.94
C GLY A 63 4.58 -6.68 -2.95
N GLU A 64 5.21 -6.42 -4.08
CA GLU A 64 6.66 -6.56 -4.26
C GLU A 64 7.27 -5.30 -4.86
N PHE A 65 8.49 -5.01 -4.45
CA PHE A 65 9.29 -3.89 -4.92
C PHE A 65 10.70 -4.37 -5.24
N ASP A 66 11.12 -4.25 -6.51
CA ASP A 66 12.46 -4.60 -6.95
C ASP A 66 13.44 -3.52 -6.49
N ILE A 67 14.52 -3.93 -5.85
CA ILE A 67 15.54 -3.02 -5.36
C ILE A 67 16.70 -2.95 -6.36
N HIS A 68 17.07 -1.74 -6.71
CA HIS A 68 18.22 -1.43 -7.57
C HIS A 68 19.11 -0.43 -6.86
N PRO A 69 20.44 -0.54 -6.99
CA PRO A 69 21.38 0.37 -6.33
C PRO A 69 21.21 1.85 -6.69
N ASP A 70 20.61 2.15 -7.84
CA ASP A 70 20.36 3.49 -8.35
C ASP A 70 18.99 4.08 -7.97
N LEU A 71 18.22 3.42 -7.10
CA LEU A 71 17.00 4.01 -6.57
C LEU A 71 17.33 5.32 -5.84
N TRP A 72 16.50 6.34 -6.08
CA TRP A 72 16.74 7.73 -5.69
C TRP A 72 17.07 7.95 -4.21
N PHE A 73 16.46 7.17 -3.31
CA PHE A 73 16.66 7.35 -1.86
C PHE A 73 18.03 6.88 -1.36
N PHE A 74 18.72 5.98 -2.07
CA PHE A 74 20.04 5.51 -1.66
C PHE A 74 21.12 6.57 -1.77
N GLU A 75 21.01 7.50 -2.73
CA GLU A 75 21.97 8.59 -2.88
C GLU A 75 21.89 9.61 -1.75
N CYS A 76 20.70 9.90 -1.28
CA CYS A 76 20.45 10.95 -0.30
C CYS A 76 20.22 10.46 1.13
N HIS A 77 20.02 9.17 1.33
CA HIS A 77 19.72 8.62 2.65
C HIS A 77 20.53 7.34 2.91
N PHE A 78 21.80 7.42 3.36
CA PHE A 78 22.54 8.65 3.59
C PHE A 78 23.76 8.67 2.66
N PRO A 79 24.36 9.84 2.33
CA PRO A 79 25.60 9.87 1.55
C PRO A 79 26.69 9.02 2.20
N GLY A 80 27.16 7.98 1.48
CA GLY A 80 28.16 7.03 2.00
C GLY A 80 27.61 5.90 2.91
N ASP A 81 26.31 5.93 3.22
CA ASP A 81 25.63 4.93 4.04
C ASP A 81 24.19 4.72 3.52
N PRO A 82 24.04 4.07 2.34
CA PRO A 82 22.74 3.97 1.68
C PRO A 82 21.81 2.97 2.37
N VAL A 83 20.67 3.46 2.77
CA VAL A 83 19.57 2.66 3.33
C VAL A 83 18.23 3.25 2.91
N MET A 84 17.29 2.41 2.53
CA MET A 84 15.94 2.86 2.22
C MET A 84 15.29 3.44 3.48
N PRO A 85 14.75 4.67 3.43
CA PRO A 85 14.02 5.22 4.57
C PRO A 85 12.90 4.31 5.04
N GLY A 86 12.87 3.99 6.35
CA GLY A 86 11.83 3.14 6.92
C GLY A 86 10.42 3.71 6.74
N CYS A 87 10.30 5.04 6.71
CA CYS A 87 9.03 5.72 6.44
C CYS A 87 8.47 5.39 5.05
N LEU A 88 9.31 5.10 4.06
CA LEU A 88 8.84 4.69 2.72
C LEU A 88 8.28 3.27 2.73
N GLY A 89 8.86 2.36 3.51
CA GLY A 89 8.30 1.03 3.72
C GLY A 89 6.96 1.06 4.44
N LEU A 90 6.80 1.93 5.41
CA LEU A 90 5.52 2.17 6.07
C LEU A 90 4.50 2.75 5.08
N ASP A 91 4.90 3.73 4.28
CA ASP A 91 4.01 4.32 3.28
C ASP A 91 3.57 3.28 2.24
N ALA A 92 4.46 2.40 1.82
CA ALA A 92 4.13 1.29 0.93
C ALA A 92 3.00 0.41 1.50
N MET A 93 3.05 0.12 2.79
CA MET A 93 1.99 -0.63 3.45
C MET A 93 0.67 0.12 3.49
N TRP A 94 0.67 1.43 3.78
CA TRP A 94 -0.52 2.27 3.66
C TRP A 94 -1.05 2.33 2.23
N GLN A 95 -0.18 2.41 1.23
CA GLN A 95 -0.55 2.35 -0.18
C GLN A 95 -1.31 1.06 -0.50
N ALA A 96 -0.82 -0.08 0.00
CA ALA A 96 -1.46 -1.37 -0.21
C ALA A 96 -2.84 -1.46 0.46
N VAL A 97 -3.00 -0.92 1.68
CA VAL A 97 -4.31 -0.86 2.36
C VAL A 97 -5.30 -0.01 1.56
N GLY A 98 -4.88 1.17 1.12
CA GLY A 98 -5.72 2.05 0.30
C GLY A 98 -6.12 1.41 -1.02
N TYR A 99 -5.19 0.72 -1.67
CA TYR A 99 -5.46 -0.03 -2.89
C TYR A 99 -6.50 -1.14 -2.65
N TRP A 100 -6.35 -1.92 -1.58
CA TRP A 100 -7.29 -2.97 -1.22
C TRP A 100 -8.71 -2.43 -0.99
N LEU A 101 -8.84 -1.29 -0.33
CA LEU A 101 -10.14 -0.64 -0.10
C LEU A 101 -10.83 -0.29 -1.42
N GLY A 102 -10.10 0.31 -2.37
CA GLY A 102 -10.62 0.59 -3.71
C GLY A 102 -10.92 -0.69 -4.49
N TRP A 103 -10.00 -1.64 -4.48
CA TRP A 103 -10.15 -2.93 -5.13
C TRP A 103 -11.39 -3.71 -4.63
N SER A 104 -11.69 -3.64 -3.33
CA SER A 104 -12.87 -4.26 -2.73
C SER A 104 -14.19 -3.49 -2.97
N GLY A 105 -14.14 -2.42 -3.74
CA GLY A 105 -15.32 -1.68 -4.20
C GLY A 105 -15.68 -0.43 -3.39
N SER A 106 -14.87 -0.06 -2.41
CA SER A 106 -15.15 1.12 -1.59
C SER A 106 -14.83 2.41 -2.34
N TYR A 107 -15.75 3.36 -2.30
CA TYR A 107 -15.64 4.68 -2.94
C TYR A 107 -14.81 5.66 -2.08
N GLY A 108 -14.09 6.54 -2.74
CA GLY A 108 -13.40 7.68 -2.12
C GLY A 108 -11.88 7.63 -2.28
N LYS A 109 -11.24 8.77 -1.97
CA LYS A 109 -9.78 8.93 -2.05
C LYS A 109 -9.11 8.52 -0.75
N GLY A 110 -8.04 7.73 -0.87
CA GLY A 110 -7.29 7.22 0.27
C GLY A 110 -6.49 8.28 1.01
N ARG A 111 -6.51 8.21 2.33
CA ARG A 111 -5.65 9.00 3.24
C ARG A 111 -5.16 8.12 4.36
N ALA A 112 -3.86 8.11 4.59
CA ALA A 112 -3.28 7.50 5.78
C ALA A 112 -3.72 8.29 7.01
N LEU A 113 -4.24 7.59 8.02
CA LEU A 113 -4.77 8.20 9.23
C LEU A 113 -3.93 7.90 10.48
N GLY A 114 -3.11 6.86 10.42
CA GLY A 114 -2.24 6.52 11.53
C GLY A 114 -1.82 5.07 11.53
N VAL A 115 -1.09 4.72 12.58
CA VAL A 115 -0.63 3.36 12.87
C VAL A 115 -0.49 3.23 14.38
N GLY A 116 -0.82 2.07 14.91
CA GLY A 116 -0.70 1.82 16.35
C GLY A 116 0.74 1.62 16.81
N GLU A 117 1.49 0.79 16.09
CA GLU A 117 2.90 0.52 16.37
C GLU A 117 3.63 0.17 15.09
N VAL A 118 4.84 0.69 14.95
CA VAL A 118 5.79 0.28 13.90
C VAL A 118 7.10 -0.11 14.57
N ARG A 119 7.67 -1.22 14.13
CA ARG A 119 9.01 -1.65 14.54
C ARG A 119 9.87 -1.86 13.31
N PHE A 120 11.03 -1.24 13.32
CA PHE A 120 12.08 -1.42 12.33
C PHE A 120 13.19 -2.27 12.95
N THR A 121 13.32 -3.51 12.50
CA THR A 121 14.27 -4.49 13.06
C THR A 121 15.36 -4.89 12.06
N GLY A 122 15.38 -4.29 10.90
CA GLY A 122 16.36 -4.48 9.85
C GLY A 122 16.32 -3.38 8.82
N GLU A 123 17.14 -3.50 7.80
CA GLU A 123 17.37 -2.46 6.79
C GLU A 123 17.21 -3.00 5.37
N ILE A 124 16.87 -2.13 4.45
CA ILE A 124 16.90 -2.37 3.01
C ILE A 124 18.09 -1.60 2.45
N THR A 125 19.07 -2.31 1.93
CA THR A 125 20.31 -1.76 1.37
C THR A 125 20.36 -1.95 -0.15
N PRO A 126 21.31 -1.33 -0.87
CA PRO A 126 21.47 -1.58 -2.31
C PRO A 126 21.73 -3.03 -2.69
N ASP A 127 22.17 -3.86 -1.76
CA ASP A 127 22.37 -5.30 -1.99
C ASP A 127 21.12 -6.15 -1.87
N THR A 128 20.06 -5.62 -1.26
CA THR A 128 18.74 -6.27 -1.24
C THR A 128 18.24 -6.42 -2.67
N LYS A 129 17.60 -7.54 -2.99
CA LYS A 129 17.05 -7.81 -4.33
C LYS A 129 15.58 -7.51 -4.40
N LEU A 130 14.82 -7.97 -3.41
CA LEU A 130 13.36 -7.90 -3.41
C LEU A 130 12.86 -7.46 -2.03
N VAL A 131 11.97 -6.50 -2.03
CA VAL A 131 11.16 -6.16 -0.86
C VAL A 131 9.76 -6.71 -1.07
N ARG A 132 9.24 -7.42 -0.07
CA ARG A 132 7.87 -7.94 -0.07
C ARG A 132 7.09 -7.33 1.08
N TYR A 133 5.91 -6.83 0.75
CA TYR A 133 4.94 -6.30 1.71
C TYR A 133 3.81 -7.31 1.86
N GLU A 134 3.52 -7.73 3.07
CA GLU A 134 2.38 -8.58 3.38
C GLU A 134 1.43 -7.84 4.31
N ILE A 135 0.19 -7.65 3.86
CA ILE A 135 -0.83 -6.88 4.56
C ILE A 135 -2.02 -7.79 4.87
N ASP A 136 -2.42 -7.84 6.13
CA ASP A 136 -3.61 -8.56 6.59
C ASP A 136 -4.66 -7.56 7.06
N MET A 137 -5.82 -7.54 6.39
CA MET A 137 -6.93 -6.70 6.81
C MET A 137 -7.56 -7.26 8.08
N LYS A 138 -7.72 -6.41 9.10
CA LYS A 138 -8.33 -6.75 10.39
C LYS A 138 -9.79 -6.34 10.45
N ARG A 139 -10.09 -5.16 9.94
CA ARG A 139 -11.41 -4.57 10.05
C ARG A 139 -11.64 -3.55 8.96
N VAL A 140 -12.84 -3.57 8.40
CA VAL A 140 -13.30 -2.52 7.49
C VAL A 140 -14.64 -2.00 8.02
N ARG A 141 -14.70 -0.70 8.23
CA ARG A 141 -15.94 0.01 8.53
C ARG A 141 -16.42 0.70 7.27
N ARG A 142 -17.62 0.39 6.87
CA ARG A 142 -18.29 1.06 5.75
C ARG A 142 -19.47 1.85 6.30
N GLY A 143 -19.39 3.16 6.20
CA GLY A 143 -20.37 4.11 6.67
C GLY A 143 -20.09 5.47 6.08
N ARG A 144 -20.33 6.53 6.83
CA ARG A 144 -20.06 7.91 6.39
C ARG A 144 -18.58 8.13 6.07
N LEU A 145 -17.70 7.49 6.82
CA LEU A 145 -16.27 7.36 6.56
C LEU A 145 -15.96 5.88 6.38
N ILE A 146 -15.28 5.53 5.29
CA ILE A 146 -14.76 4.19 5.09
C ILE A 146 -13.39 4.13 5.76
N LEU A 147 -13.21 3.17 6.65
CA LEU A 147 -11.97 3.00 7.41
C LEU A 147 -11.49 1.56 7.30
N GLY A 148 -10.29 1.38 6.78
CA GLY A 148 -9.57 0.10 6.81
C GLY A 148 -8.55 0.08 7.94
N ILE A 149 -8.50 -1.01 8.68
CA ILE A 149 -7.50 -1.29 9.71
C ILE A 149 -6.80 -2.59 9.35
N ALA A 150 -5.47 -2.58 9.32
CA ALA A 150 -4.65 -3.70 8.89
C ALA A 150 -3.36 -3.81 9.69
N ASP A 151 -2.82 -5.02 9.76
CA ASP A 151 -1.43 -5.27 10.16
C ASP A 151 -0.58 -5.53 8.92
N GLY A 152 0.71 -5.26 9.01
CA GLY A 152 1.62 -5.47 7.91
C GLY A 152 3.00 -5.93 8.35
N ARG A 153 3.70 -6.55 7.41
CA ARG A 153 5.09 -7.00 7.54
C ARG A 153 5.84 -6.64 6.28
N VAL A 154 7.11 -6.30 6.44
CA VAL A 154 8.03 -6.05 5.32
C VAL A 154 9.19 -7.03 5.42
N TYR A 155 9.50 -7.64 4.30
CA TYR A 155 10.63 -8.56 4.14
C TYR A 155 11.64 -7.97 3.17
N ALA A 156 12.90 -8.00 3.56
CA ALA A 156 14.03 -7.76 2.65
C ALA A 156 14.61 -9.12 2.28
N ASP A 157 14.44 -9.53 1.03
CA ASP A 157 14.65 -10.90 0.58
C ASP A 157 13.83 -11.85 1.46
N GLU A 158 14.45 -12.74 2.24
CA GLU A 158 13.75 -13.67 3.12
C GLU A 158 13.59 -13.17 4.57
N ASP A 159 14.23 -12.05 4.92
CA ASP A 159 14.28 -11.58 6.30
C ASP A 159 13.14 -10.60 6.60
N LYS A 160 12.36 -10.90 7.63
CA LYS A 160 11.35 -9.97 8.14
C LYS A 160 12.03 -8.82 8.88
N ILE A 161 11.87 -7.60 8.37
CA ILE A 161 12.56 -6.42 8.86
C ILE A 161 11.65 -5.35 9.46
N TYR A 162 10.37 -5.28 9.05
CA TYR A 162 9.41 -4.33 9.61
C TYR A 162 8.14 -5.06 10.02
N THR A 163 7.52 -4.54 11.08
CA THR A 163 6.15 -4.88 11.45
C THR A 163 5.37 -3.62 11.72
N ALA A 164 4.12 -3.60 11.31
CA ALA A 164 3.19 -2.52 11.61
C ALA A 164 1.88 -3.10 12.13
N LYS A 165 1.37 -2.56 13.23
CA LYS A 165 0.10 -2.96 13.81
C LYS A 165 -0.89 -1.82 13.78
N ASP A 166 -2.13 -2.15 13.46
CA ASP A 166 -3.26 -1.21 13.43
C ASP A 166 -3.00 -0.01 12.52
N MET A 167 -2.51 -0.27 11.33
CA MET A 167 -2.45 0.74 10.27
C MET A 167 -3.87 1.15 9.90
N ARG A 168 -4.10 2.45 9.74
CA ARG A 168 -5.42 3.01 9.44
C ARG A 168 -5.36 3.82 8.17
N VAL A 169 -6.25 3.49 7.25
CA VAL A 169 -6.47 4.24 6.01
C VAL A 169 -7.96 4.53 5.90
N GLY A 170 -8.28 5.79 5.67
CA GLY A 170 -9.63 6.22 5.39
C GLY A 170 -9.82 6.51 3.90
N LEU A 171 -11.02 6.24 3.39
CA LEU A 171 -11.46 6.77 2.10
C LEU A 171 -12.39 7.95 2.35
N VAL A 172 -12.00 9.10 1.82
CA VAL A 172 -12.73 10.36 2.02
C VAL A 172 -13.35 10.82 0.71
N ASP A 173 -14.58 11.28 0.78
CA ASP A 173 -15.21 12.04 -0.29
C ASP A 173 -14.82 13.52 -0.17
N LYS A 174 -14.81 14.25 -1.29
CA LYS A 174 -14.48 15.67 -1.34
C LYS A 174 -15.29 16.56 -0.36
N LEU A 175 -16.40 16.04 0.14
CA LEU A 175 -17.28 16.76 1.08
C LEU A 175 -16.97 16.49 2.57
N GLY A 176 -16.04 15.62 2.89
CA GLY A 176 -15.81 15.15 4.28
C GLY A 176 -14.71 15.87 5.07
N LEU A 177 -14.00 16.82 4.49
CA LEU A 177 -12.91 17.56 5.16
C LEU A 177 -13.23 19.04 5.36
N LYS A 178 -14.46 19.36 5.74
CA LYS A 178 -14.81 20.67 6.27
C LYS A 178 -15.33 20.50 7.69
N SER A 179 -14.44 20.66 8.62
CA SER A 179 -14.73 21.13 9.97
C SER A 179 -13.53 21.89 10.49
#